data_1a3be6e3dbfd99ea8c264612c4ca3ed2
#
_entry.id   1a3be6e3dbfd99ea8c264612c4ca3ed2
#
_cell.length_a   1.000
_cell.length_b   1.000
_cell.length_c   1.000
_cell.angle_alpha   90.00
_cell.angle_beta   90.00
_cell.angle_gamma   90.00
#
_symmetry.space_group_name_H-M   'P 1'
#
loop_
_entity.id
_entity.type
_entity.pdbx_description
1 polymer ?
#
loop_
_entity_poly.entity_id
_entity_poly.type
_entity_poly.pdbx_seq_one_letter_code
_entity_poly.pdbx_strand_id
1 'polypeptide(L)'
;MEVKGFIGISLVDWDGKNSSVTFLPNCNFRCPFCYNTKLVLHPEQLPTVPLERILKYLQKNTRWIDGVVITGGEPTLHEDLPVFCREIKKLGYLVKLDTNGTNPIMIRSLISENLVDYVAMDVKAPFTEQKYAKATGVSVATMAALLPKIEESVQILLEGKVDYEFRTTLVPTIHKTVDIEAICQEIRNCRKYALQNFRANVETINPNFEKLPAFLNEEVNDFFQTARKLVPNTILRA
;
A
#
# COMPACT_ATOMS: atom_id res chain seq x y z
N MET A 1 6.88 4.09 18.37
CA MET A 1 6.29 3.33 17.25
C MET A 1 5.78 1.98 17.74
N GLU A 2 4.51 1.72 17.55
CA GLU A 2 3.90 0.43 17.87
C GLU A 2 3.91 -0.46 16.62
N VAL A 3 4.59 -1.62 16.68
CA VAL A 3 4.67 -2.59 15.59
C VAL A 3 3.93 -3.86 16.04
N LYS A 4 3.00 -4.34 15.23
CA LYS A 4 2.17 -5.53 15.54
C LYS A 4 2.55 -6.78 14.78
N GLY A 5 3.46 -6.68 13.82
CA GLY A 5 3.99 -7.81 13.07
C GLY A 5 5.36 -7.50 12.50
N PHE A 6 6.18 -8.53 12.38
CA PHE A 6 7.52 -8.43 11.80
C PHE A 6 7.87 -9.71 11.04
N ILE A 7 8.23 -9.56 9.77
CA ILE A 7 8.81 -10.62 8.94
C ILE A 7 10.29 -10.31 8.78
N GLY A 8 11.14 -11.23 9.19
CA GLY A 8 12.59 -11.04 9.15
C GLY A 8 13.13 -10.88 7.73
N ILE A 9 12.77 -11.77 6.81
CA ILE A 9 13.16 -11.71 5.40
C ILE A 9 11.93 -12.05 4.53
N SER A 10 11.66 -11.20 3.56
CA SER A 10 10.68 -11.39 2.50
C SER A 10 11.33 -11.14 1.14
N LEU A 11 10.99 -11.98 0.16
CA LEU A 11 11.44 -11.89 -1.23
C LEU A 11 10.35 -11.37 -2.17
N VAL A 12 9.17 -11.03 -1.64
CA VAL A 12 7.98 -10.67 -2.43
C VAL A 12 7.46 -9.26 -2.17
N ASP A 13 7.87 -8.63 -1.06
CA ASP A 13 7.32 -7.33 -0.66
C ASP A 13 8.04 -6.14 -1.30
N TRP A 14 9.21 -6.36 -1.93
CA TRP A 14 9.93 -5.33 -2.67
C TRP A 14 10.65 -5.95 -3.87
N ASP A 15 10.20 -5.62 -5.09
CA ASP A 15 10.76 -6.17 -6.31
C ASP A 15 12.28 -5.96 -6.39
N GLY A 16 13.04 -7.05 -6.55
CA GLY A 16 14.49 -7.05 -6.66
C GLY A 16 15.27 -6.75 -5.38
N LYS A 17 14.61 -6.78 -4.21
CA LYS A 17 15.21 -6.56 -2.90
C LYS A 17 14.83 -7.64 -1.90
N ASN A 18 15.78 -8.08 -1.10
CA ASN A 18 15.49 -8.82 0.11
C ASN A 18 15.08 -7.83 1.19
N SER A 19 13.85 -7.91 1.69
CA SER A 19 13.35 -6.93 2.64
C SER A 19 12.89 -7.55 3.95
N SER A 20 13.05 -6.83 5.06
CA SER A 20 12.26 -7.08 6.26
C SER A 20 10.92 -6.35 6.13
N VAL A 21 9.87 -6.86 6.77
CA VAL A 21 8.55 -6.22 6.72
C VAL A 21 8.06 -5.94 8.13
N THR A 22 7.62 -4.71 8.36
CA THR A 22 7.00 -4.27 9.62
C THR A 22 5.54 -3.91 9.39
N PHE A 23 4.67 -4.39 10.27
CA PHE A 23 3.23 -4.16 10.19
C PHE A 23 2.78 -3.24 11.32
N LEU A 24 2.31 -2.04 10.94
CA LEU A 24 1.76 -1.06 11.87
C LEU A 24 0.26 -1.24 12.06
N PRO A 25 -0.28 -1.01 13.25
CA PRO A 25 -1.69 -1.12 13.54
C PRO A 25 -2.48 0.06 12.96
N ASN A 26 -3.80 -0.08 13.00
CA ASN A 26 -4.79 0.93 12.65
C ASN A 26 -4.79 1.33 11.17
N CYS A 27 -5.96 1.68 10.68
CA CYS A 27 -6.17 2.23 9.35
C CYS A 27 -7.40 3.14 9.40
N ASN A 28 -7.40 4.20 8.61
CA ASN A 28 -8.56 5.06 8.43
C ASN A 28 -9.55 4.55 7.37
N PHE A 29 -9.22 3.44 6.69
CA PHE A 29 -10.12 2.72 5.80
C PHE A 29 -10.64 1.42 6.45
N ARG A 30 -11.75 0.91 5.90
CA ARG A 30 -12.38 -0.36 6.21
C ARG A 30 -12.68 -1.11 4.92
N CYS A 31 -11.67 -1.18 4.02
CA CYS A 31 -11.81 -1.83 2.71
C CYS A 31 -12.43 -3.23 2.92
N PRO A 32 -13.55 -3.56 2.27
CA PRO A 32 -14.24 -4.82 2.54
C PRO A 32 -13.39 -6.05 2.21
N PHE A 33 -12.43 -5.91 1.30
CA PHE A 33 -11.50 -6.95 0.86
C PHE A 33 -10.14 -6.93 1.59
N CYS A 34 -9.98 -6.17 2.67
CA CYS A 34 -8.71 -6.07 3.37
C CYS A 34 -8.38 -7.37 4.13
N TYR A 35 -7.19 -7.90 3.89
CA TYR A 35 -6.68 -9.12 4.56
C TYR A 35 -6.06 -8.85 5.93
N ASN A 36 -5.72 -7.61 6.23
CA ASN A 36 -5.11 -7.21 7.51
C ASN A 36 -6.18 -6.96 8.59
N THR A 37 -7.17 -7.87 8.68
CA THR A 37 -8.37 -7.70 9.51
C THR A 37 -8.03 -7.34 10.95
N LYS A 38 -7.18 -8.13 11.60
CA LYS A 38 -6.79 -7.91 13.00
C LYS A 38 -6.00 -6.63 13.21
N LEU A 39 -5.09 -6.30 12.28
CA LEU A 39 -4.33 -5.03 12.33
C LEU A 39 -5.23 -3.80 12.27
N VAL A 40 -6.34 -3.89 11.52
CA VAL A 40 -7.24 -2.77 11.25
C VAL A 40 -8.38 -2.68 12.26
N LEU A 41 -8.96 -3.84 12.69
CA LEU A 41 -10.14 -3.87 13.54
C LEU A 41 -9.83 -4.14 15.02
N HIS A 42 -8.82 -4.95 15.29
CA HIS A 42 -8.51 -5.47 16.63
C HIS A 42 -7.01 -5.50 16.90
N PRO A 43 -6.27 -4.38 16.69
CA PRO A 43 -4.82 -4.35 16.89
C PRO A 43 -4.41 -4.63 18.34
N GLU A 44 -5.30 -4.38 19.31
CA GLU A 44 -5.09 -4.67 20.73
C GLU A 44 -4.95 -6.17 21.02
N GLN A 45 -5.51 -7.03 20.16
CA GLN A 45 -5.41 -8.50 20.27
C GLN A 45 -4.07 -9.04 19.75
N LEU A 46 -3.30 -8.22 19.04
CA LEU A 46 -2.02 -8.63 18.49
C LEU A 46 -0.87 -8.27 19.45
N PRO A 47 0.13 -9.15 19.59
CA PRO A 47 1.30 -8.84 20.40
C PRO A 47 2.06 -7.67 19.78
N THR A 48 2.59 -6.79 20.64
CA THR A 48 3.50 -5.74 20.21
C THR A 48 4.91 -6.32 20.04
N VAL A 49 5.51 -6.08 18.89
CA VAL A 49 6.92 -6.43 18.62
C VAL A 49 7.80 -5.27 19.10
N PRO A 50 8.65 -5.47 20.10
CA PRO A 50 9.52 -4.40 20.59
C PRO A 50 10.44 -3.86 19.48
N LEU A 51 10.53 -2.54 19.35
CA LEU A 51 11.36 -1.88 18.34
C LEU A 51 12.84 -2.32 18.45
N GLU A 52 13.35 -2.45 19.67
CA GLU A 52 14.70 -2.93 19.93
C GLU A 52 14.97 -4.32 19.34
N ARG A 53 13.99 -5.21 19.38
CA ARG A 53 14.10 -6.54 18.77
C ARG A 53 14.26 -6.44 17.25
N ILE A 54 13.49 -5.55 16.61
CA ILE A 54 13.56 -5.31 15.16
C ILE A 54 14.94 -4.73 14.81
N LEU A 55 15.36 -3.67 15.48
CA LEU A 55 16.65 -3.02 15.21
C LEU A 55 17.84 -3.99 15.45
N LYS A 56 17.78 -4.78 16.51
CA LYS A 56 18.80 -5.81 16.78
C LYS A 56 18.83 -6.90 15.71
N TYR A 57 17.67 -7.30 15.18
CA TYR A 57 17.59 -8.23 14.07
C TYR A 57 18.21 -7.64 12.81
N LEU A 58 17.88 -6.41 12.47
CA LEU A 58 18.45 -5.70 11.32
C LEU A 58 19.97 -5.58 11.44
N GLN A 59 20.50 -5.14 12.59
CA GLN A 59 21.94 -5.04 12.83
C GLN A 59 22.71 -6.34 12.56
N LYS A 60 22.09 -7.50 12.84
CA LYS A 60 22.71 -8.81 12.63
C LYS A 60 22.64 -9.32 11.19
N ASN A 61 21.76 -8.75 10.37
CA ASN A 61 21.42 -9.30 9.04
C ASN A 61 21.76 -8.35 7.89
N THR A 62 22.69 -7.42 8.07
CA THR A 62 23.06 -6.40 7.08
C THR A 62 23.55 -6.96 5.73
N ARG A 63 23.99 -8.23 5.70
CA ARG A 63 24.45 -8.88 4.47
C ARG A 63 23.31 -9.51 3.65
N TRP A 64 22.15 -9.69 4.26
CA TRP A 64 21.05 -10.46 3.68
C TRP A 64 19.81 -9.63 3.37
N ILE A 65 19.73 -8.43 3.93
CA ILE A 65 18.58 -7.55 3.83
C ILE A 65 19.03 -6.25 3.18
N ASP A 66 18.34 -5.85 2.12
CA ASP A 66 18.58 -4.59 1.40
C ASP A 66 17.79 -3.43 2.01
N GLY A 67 16.60 -3.70 2.55
CA GLY A 67 15.72 -2.66 3.05
C GLY A 67 14.59 -3.16 3.96
N VAL A 68 13.82 -2.21 4.44
CA VAL A 68 12.67 -2.46 5.31
C VAL A 68 11.42 -1.89 4.66
N VAL A 69 10.39 -2.74 4.53
CA VAL A 69 9.05 -2.35 4.11
C VAL A 69 8.23 -2.00 5.35
N ILE A 70 7.66 -0.82 5.36
CA ILE A 70 6.74 -0.35 6.41
C ILE A 70 5.33 -0.39 5.82
N THR A 71 4.49 -1.25 6.36
CA THR A 71 3.13 -1.54 5.87
C THR A 71 2.19 -1.83 7.05
N GLY A 72 1.06 -2.51 6.82
CA GLY A 72 0.13 -2.98 7.86
C GLY A 72 -1.28 -2.46 7.68
N GLY A 73 -1.73 -1.57 8.57
CA GLY A 73 -2.91 -0.75 8.40
C GLY A 73 -2.60 0.44 7.48
N GLU A 74 -2.49 1.64 8.05
CA GLU A 74 -1.98 2.82 7.31
C GLU A 74 -0.81 3.44 8.09
N PRO A 75 0.43 3.27 7.61
CA PRO A 75 1.61 3.77 8.32
C PRO A 75 1.64 5.29 8.53
N THR A 76 1.11 6.06 7.58
CA THR A 76 1.15 7.53 7.63
C THR A 76 0.23 8.15 8.70
N LEU A 77 -0.56 7.34 9.41
CA LEU A 77 -1.33 7.78 10.57
C LEU A 77 -0.48 7.92 11.85
N HIS A 78 0.71 7.34 11.87
CA HIS A 78 1.59 7.32 13.04
C HIS A 78 2.54 8.52 13.00
N GLU A 79 2.41 9.43 13.96
CA GLU A 79 3.22 10.66 14.03
C GLU A 79 4.71 10.38 14.22
N ASP A 80 5.06 9.25 14.83
CA ASP A 80 6.43 8.80 15.05
C ASP A 80 7.05 8.00 13.89
N LEU A 81 6.34 7.87 12.74
CA LEU A 81 6.83 7.22 11.52
C LEU A 81 8.17 7.80 11.02
N PRO A 82 8.39 9.14 10.97
CA PRO A 82 9.67 9.69 10.55
C PRO A 82 10.83 9.30 11.47
N VAL A 83 10.58 9.18 12.77
CA VAL A 83 11.59 8.73 13.74
C VAL A 83 11.97 7.28 13.46
N PHE A 84 10.99 6.43 13.19
CA PHE A 84 11.25 5.02 12.87
C PHE A 84 12.03 4.86 11.57
N CYS A 85 11.62 5.57 10.50
CA CYS A 85 12.38 5.59 9.24
C CYS A 85 13.83 6.03 9.46
N ARG A 86 14.05 7.07 10.27
CA ARG A 86 15.39 7.57 10.58
C ARG A 86 16.26 6.53 11.29
N GLU A 87 15.71 5.77 12.22
CA GLU A 87 16.44 4.68 12.89
C GLU A 87 16.82 3.57 11.90
N ILE A 88 15.94 3.22 10.96
CA ILE A 88 16.24 2.24 9.90
C ILE A 88 17.34 2.79 8.97
N LYS A 89 17.24 4.05 8.55
CA LYS A 89 18.25 4.71 7.70
C LYS A 89 19.61 4.80 8.35
N LYS A 90 19.70 5.03 9.68
CA LYS A 90 20.96 5.01 10.44
C LYS A 90 21.67 3.65 10.38
N LEU A 91 20.96 2.57 10.21
CA LEU A 91 21.52 1.23 10.03
C LEU A 91 21.99 0.94 8.60
N GLY A 92 21.82 1.90 7.68
CA GLY A 92 22.22 1.78 6.27
C GLY A 92 21.19 1.10 5.37
N TYR A 93 19.97 0.85 5.83
CA TYR A 93 18.93 0.19 5.06
C TYR A 93 18.13 1.17 4.19
N LEU A 94 17.64 0.65 3.08
CA LEU A 94 16.60 1.32 2.30
C LEU A 94 15.24 1.21 3.01
N VAL A 95 14.37 2.19 2.82
CA VAL A 95 13.02 2.22 3.38
C VAL A 95 11.99 2.26 2.26
N LYS A 96 11.08 1.29 2.25
CA LYS A 96 9.88 1.30 1.42
C LYS A 96 8.66 1.57 2.29
N LEU A 97 7.82 2.51 1.85
CA LEU A 97 6.54 2.82 2.47
C LEU A 97 5.41 2.28 1.60
N ASP A 98 4.54 1.46 2.19
CA ASP A 98 3.24 1.12 1.60
C ASP A 98 2.18 2.01 2.22
N THR A 99 1.36 2.71 1.41
CA THR A 99 0.39 3.68 1.91
C THR A 99 -0.89 3.73 1.06
N ASN A 100 -1.98 4.14 1.69
CA ASN A 100 -3.24 4.43 1.00
C ASN A 100 -3.36 5.88 0.48
N GLY A 101 -2.33 6.71 0.73
CA GLY A 101 -2.23 8.07 0.21
C GLY A 101 -3.06 9.13 0.93
N THR A 102 -3.70 8.84 2.05
CA THR A 102 -4.58 9.82 2.73
C THR A 102 -3.87 10.90 3.53
N ASN A 103 -2.53 10.82 3.64
CA ASN A 103 -1.73 11.79 4.38
C ASN A 103 -0.59 12.37 3.51
N PRO A 104 -0.91 13.28 2.56
CA PRO A 104 0.09 13.88 1.66
C PRO A 104 1.17 14.67 2.41
N ILE A 105 0.85 15.27 3.55
CA ILE A 105 1.80 16.01 4.37
C ILE A 105 2.91 15.09 4.88
N MET A 106 2.54 13.93 5.43
CA MET A 106 3.51 12.94 5.91
C MET A 106 4.37 12.40 4.75
N ILE A 107 3.73 12.06 3.62
CA ILE A 107 4.46 11.56 2.44
C ILE A 107 5.47 12.59 1.96
N ARG A 108 5.08 13.86 1.83
CA ARG A 108 5.96 14.96 1.42
C ARG A 108 7.14 15.15 2.39
N SER A 109 6.88 15.11 3.71
CA SER A 109 7.93 15.21 4.74
C SER A 109 8.94 14.07 4.63
N LEU A 110 8.47 12.83 4.54
CA LEU A 110 9.35 11.65 4.43
C LEU A 110 10.23 11.70 3.18
N ILE A 111 9.69 12.18 2.06
CA ILE A 111 10.45 12.35 0.81
C ILE A 111 11.46 13.48 0.94
N SER A 112 11.05 14.65 1.45
CA SER A 112 11.93 15.82 1.55
C SER A 112 13.10 15.63 2.52
N GLU A 113 12.91 14.79 3.56
CA GLU A 113 13.94 14.43 4.52
C GLU A 113 14.77 13.18 4.10
N ASN A 114 14.54 12.62 2.90
CA ASN A 114 15.18 11.40 2.40
C ASN A 114 15.02 10.20 3.34
N LEU A 115 13.88 10.10 4.02
CA LEU A 115 13.57 9.02 4.96
C LEU A 115 12.94 7.80 4.29
N VAL A 116 12.49 7.92 3.05
CA VAL A 116 11.97 6.83 2.22
C VAL A 116 12.68 6.80 0.87
N ASP A 117 12.99 5.61 0.40
CA ASP A 117 13.66 5.37 -0.90
C ASP A 117 12.66 4.86 -1.94
N TYR A 118 11.52 4.34 -1.50
CA TYR A 118 10.46 3.84 -2.37
C TYR A 118 9.08 4.03 -1.72
N VAL A 119 8.09 4.44 -2.51
CA VAL A 119 6.70 4.53 -2.05
C VAL A 119 5.80 3.68 -2.95
N ALA A 120 5.09 2.72 -2.36
CA ALA A 120 4.05 1.99 -3.03
C ALA A 120 2.68 2.50 -2.55
N MET A 121 1.98 3.24 -3.40
CA MET A 121 0.70 3.82 -3.05
C MET A 121 -0.45 3.04 -3.69
N ASP A 122 -1.42 2.66 -2.88
CA ASP A 122 -2.62 1.99 -3.35
C ASP A 122 -3.63 2.99 -3.89
N VAL A 123 -3.99 2.87 -5.16
CA VAL A 123 -5.12 3.54 -5.81
C VAL A 123 -6.27 2.54 -5.88
N LYS A 124 -7.29 2.76 -5.06
CA LYS A 124 -8.28 1.70 -4.78
C LYS A 124 -9.51 1.74 -5.66
N ALA A 125 -9.75 2.83 -6.39
CA ALA A 125 -10.87 3.01 -7.32
C ALA A 125 -10.65 4.27 -8.17
N PRO A 126 -11.46 4.53 -9.23
CA PRO A 126 -11.52 5.84 -9.88
C PRO A 126 -11.78 6.96 -8.89
N PHE A 127 -11.22 8.15 -9.11
CA PHE A 127 -11.28 9.29 -8.21
C PHE A 127 -12.65 9.97 -8.21
N THR A 128 -13.65 9.19 -7.83
CA THR A 128 -15.00 9.67 -7.52
C THR A 128 -15.37 9.24 -6.12
N GLU A 129 -16.00 10.13 -5.37
CA GLU A 129 -16.35 9.88 -3.97
C GLU A 129 -17.12 8.58 -3.78
N GLN A 130 -18.09 8.28 -4.65
CA GLN A 130 -18.94 7.10 -4.56
C GLN A 130 -18.14 5.80 -4.77
N LYS A 131 -17.30 5.76 -5.82
CA LYS A 131 -16.53 4.55 -6.15
C LYS A 131 -15.43 4.31 -5.12
N TYR A 132 -14.73 5.38 -4.72
CA TYR A 132 -13.67 5.28 -3.73
C TYR A 132 -14.23 4.92 -2.35
N ALA A 133 -15.37 5.51 -1.93
CA ALA A 133 -16.08 5.15 -0.70
C ALA A 133 -16.48 3.66 -0.69
N LYS A 134 -17.01 3.16 -1.82
CA LYS A 134 -17.35 1.73 -1.96
C LYS A 134 -16.12 0.83 -1.79
N ALA A 135 -14.99 1.18 -2.39
CA ALA A 135 -13.76 0.39 -2.32
C ALA A 135 -13.09 0.44 -0.94
N THR A 136 -13.25 1.53 -0.22
CA THR A 136 -12.56 1.77 1.07
C THR A 136 -13.42 1.53 2.30
N GLY A 137 -14.74 1.32 2.10
CA GLY A 137 -15.67 1.03 3.21
C GLY A 137 -15.95 2.22 4.13
N VAL A 138 -15.66 3.46 3.68
CA VAL A 138 -16.01 4.69 4.40
C VAL A 138 -17.27 5.34 3.80
N SER A 139 -17.88 6.27 4.51
CA SER A 139 -19.02 7.02 3.98
C SER A 139 -18.59 7.94 2.81
N VAL A 140 -19.52 8.26 1.91
CA VAL A 140 -19.27 9.21 0.81
C VAL A 140 -18.87 10.58 1.38
N ALA A 141 -19.50 11.02 2.48
CA ALA A 141 -19.14 12.28 3.14
C ALA A 141 -17.70 12.27 3.70
N THR A 142 -17.25 11.15 4.28
CA THR A 142 -15.85 10.98 4.71
C THR A 142 -14.93 10.99 3.51
N MET A 143 -15.31 10.33 2.42
CA MET A 143 -14.49 10.27 1.22
C MET A 143 -14.36 11.63 0.54
N ALA A 144 -15.39 12.46 0.54
CA ALA A 144 -15.32 13.84 0.05
C ALA A 144 -14.17 14.66 0.69
N ALA A 145 -13.87 14.38 1.97
CA ALA A 145 -12.76 15.05 2.67
C ALA A 145 -11.39 14.36 2.44
N LEU A 146 -11.37 13.08 2.08
CA LEU A 146 -10.13 12.31 1.91
C LEU A 146 -9.64 12.27 0.45
N LEU A 147 -10.57 12.29 -0.51
CA LEU A 147 -10.23 12.16 -1.93
C LEU A 147 -9.25 13.25 -2.41
N PRO A 148 -9.44 14.55 -2.09
CA PRO A 148 -8.46 15.56 -2.47
C PRO A 148 -7.05 15.32 -1.90
N LYS A 149 -6.95 14.71 -0.71
CA LYS A 149 -5.66 14.36 -0.10
C LYS A 149 -4.98 13.21 -0.85
N ILE A 150 -5.77 12.23 -1.31
CA ILE A 150 -5.28 11.11 -2.12
C ILE A 150 -4.78 11.62 -3.46
N GLU A 151 -5.55 12.52 -4.10
CA GLU A 151 -5.15 13.19 -5.35
C GLU A 151 -3.85 13.98 -5.16
N GLU A 152 -3.72 14.74 -4.07
CA GLU A 152 -2.47 15.44 -3.73
C GLU A 152 -1.30 14.46 -3.56
N SER A 153 -1.49 13.32 -2.91
CA SER A 153 -0.44 12.30 -2.76
C SER A 153 -0.01 11.71 -4.10
N VAL A 154 -0.96 11.50 -5.03
CA VAL A 154 -0.65 11.10 -6.40
C VAL A 154 0.23 12.15 -7.07
N GLN A 155 -0.12 13.45 -6.99
CA GLN A 155 0.67 14.52 -7.60
C GLN A 155 2.09 14.60 -7.00
N ILE A 156 2.23 14.45 -5.67
CA ILE A 156 3.55 14.40 -5.00
C ILE A 156 4.43 13.29 -5.59
N LEU A 157 3.86 12.10 -5.79
CA LEU A 157 4.61 10.97 -6.33
C LEU A 157 4.95 11.17 -7.82
N LEU A 158 4.03 11.74 -8.60
CA LEU A 158 4.27 12.07 -10.02
C LEU A 158 5.40 13.09 -10.21
N GLU A 159 5.75 13.92 -9.20
CA GLU A 159 6.95 14.77 -9.24
C GLU A 159 8.24 13.94 -9.40
N GLY A 160 8.22 12.65 -9.04
CA GLY A 160 9.32 11.72 -9.25
C GLY A 160 10.57 11.96 -8.40
N LYS A 161 10.43 12.61 -7.24
CA LYS A 161 11.53 12.88 -6.29
C LYS A 161 11.97 11.66 -5.50
N VAL A 162 11.16 10.61 -5.50
CA VAL A 162 11.42 9.30 -4.90
C VAL A 162 11.03 8.23 -5.92
N ASP A 163 11.57 7.02 -5.82
CA ASP A 163 11.07 5.91 -6.60
C ASP A 163 9.71 5.46 -6.06
N TYR A 164 8.79 5.14 -6.96
CA TYR A 164 7.43 4.80 -6.56
C TYR A 164 6.72 3.89 -7.55
N GLU A 165 5.63 3.32 -7.08
CA GLU A 165 4.61 2.67 -7.89
C GLU A 165 3.22 3.01 -7.37
N PHE A 166 2.23 2.98 -8.26
CA PHE A 166 0.84 2.85 -7.89
C PHE A 166 0.40 1.40 -7.98
N ARG A 167 -0.53 0.99 -7.11
CA ARG A 167 -1.05 -0.38 -7.08
C ARG A 167 -2.56 -0.38 -7.03
N THR A 168 -3.19 -1.31 -7.73
CA THR A 168 -4.62 -1.58 -7.59
C THR A 168 -4.86 -3.08 -7.43
N THR A 169 -5.52 -3.46 -6.34
CA THR A 169 -6.06 -4.82 -6.20
C THR A 169 -7.37 -4.88 -6.98
N LEU A 170 -7.42 -5.74 -7.99
CA LEU A 170 -8.61 -6.01 -8.81
C LEU A 170 -9.57 -6.83 -7.98
N VAL A 171 -10.72 -6.26 -7.62
CA VAL A 171 -11.71 -6.91 -6.76
C VAL A 171 -13.02 -7.05 -7.53
N PRO A 172 -13.54 -8.27 -7.69
CA PRO A 172 -14.87 -8.49 -8.26
C PRO A 172 -15.92 -7.67 -7.50
N THR A 173 -16.96 -7.20 -8.18
CA THR A 173 -18.01 -6.31 -7.66
C THR A 173 -17.59 -4.86 -7.39
N ILE A 174 -16.30 -4.55 -7.36
CA ILE A 174 -15.76 -3.19 -7.20
C ILE A 174 -15.22 -2.67 -8.53
N HIS A 175 -14.41 -3.45 -9.23
CA HIS A 175 -13.72 -3.03 -10.46
C HIS A 175 -14.33 -3.61 -11.72
N LYS A 176 -14.40 -2.76 -12.73
CA LYS A 176 -14.69 -3.09 -14.13
C LYS A 176 -13.59 -2.49 -15.01
N THR A 177 -13.51 -2.88 -16.27
CA THR A 177 -12.51 -2.36 -17.23
C THR A 177 -12.51 -0.84 -17.32
N VAL A 178 -13.69 -0.23 -17.36
CA VAL A 178 -13.85 1.24 -17.38
C VAL A 178 -13.30 1.93 -16.10
N ASP A 179 -13.28 1.23 -14.97
CA ASP A 179 -12.70 1.77 -13.74
C ASP A 179 -11.18 1.80 -13.83
N ILE A 180 -10.57 0.78 -14.44
CA ILE A 180 -9.12 0.75 -14.66
C ILE A 180 -8.71 1.81 -15.68
N GLU A 181 -9.49 2.03 -16.73
CA GLU A 181 -9.27 3.14 -17.68
C GLU A 181 -9.26 4.50 -16.95
N ALA A 182 -10.26 4.74 -16.11
CA ALA A 182 -10.36 5.97 -15.33
C ALA A 182 -9.17 6.15 -14.37
N ILE A 183 -8.79 5.10 -13.63
CA ILE A 183 -7.60 5.14 -12.76
C ILE A 183 -6.35 5.49 -13.58
N CYS A 184 -6.13 4.83 -14.72
CA CYS A 184 -4.97 5.08 -15.57
C CYS A 184 -4.90 6.51 -16.11
N GLN A 185 -6.03 7.18 -16.31
CA GLN A 185 -6.05 8.59 -16.69
C GLN A 185 -5.54 9.49 -15.57
N GLU A 186 -5.90 9.20 -14.32
CA GLU A 186 -5.52 9.97 -13.14
C GLU A 186 -4.02 9.79 -12.78
N ILE A 187 -3.48 8.57 -12.97
CA ILE A 187 -2.08 8.26 -12.71
C ILE A 187 -1.20 8.31 -13.98
N ARG A 188 -1.68 8.99 -15.00
CA ARG A 188 -0.99 9.07 -16.30
C ARG A 188 0.45 9.55 -16.13
N ASN A 189 1.36 8.93 -16.90
CA ASN A 189 2.80 9.17 -16.85
C ASN A 189 3.50 8.68 -15.56
N CYS A 190 2.85 7.87 -14.73
CA CYS A 190 3.53 7.27 -13.59
C CYS A 190 4.65 6.33 -14.05
N ARG A 191 5.67 6.18 -13.20
CA ARG A 191 6.82 5.31 -13.47
C ARG A 191 6.48 3.84 -13.50
N LYS A 192 5.52 3.41 -12.69
CA LYS A 192 5.11 2.01 -12.55
C LYS A 192 3.69 1.91 -12.01
N TYR A 193 2.90 1.06 -12.63
CA TYR A 193 1.57 0.68 -12.15
C TYR A 193 1.48 -0.83 -11.98
N ALA A 194 1.10 -1.30 -10.82
CA ALA A 194 0.96 -2.74 -10.54
C ALA A 194 -0.50 -3.12 -10.32
N LEU A 195 -1.00 -4.02 -11.13
CA LEU A 195 -2.29 -4.68 -10.92
C LEU A 195 -2.06 -5.99 -10.15
N GLN A 196 -2.89 -6.22 -9.14
CA GLN A 196 -2.87 -7.42 -8.31
C GLN A 196 -4.27 -8.04 -8.32
N ASN A 197 -4.38 -9.34 -8.53
CA ASN A 197 -5.68 -10.00 -8.42
C ASN A 197 -6.07 -10.14 -6.94
N PHE A 198 -7.36 -10.07 -6.67
CA PHE A 198 -7.93 -10.37 -5.37
C PHE A 198 -7.66 -11.82 -5.00
N ARG A 199 -7.38 -12.08 -3.73
CA ARG A 199 -7.21 -13.45 -3.20
C ARG A 199 -8.51 -13.94 -2.62
N ALA A 200 -9.09 -14.96 -3.22
CA ALA A 200 -10.27 -15.66 -2.70
C ALA A 200 -9.89 -16.58 -1.52
N ASN A 201 -10.89 -16.97 -0.74
CA ASN A 201 -10.78 -17.93 0.37
C ASN A 201 -9.79 -17.52 1.48
N VAL A 202 -9.64 -16.22 1.71
CA VAL A 202 -8.87 -15.65 2.83
C VAL A 202 -9.77 -14.76 3.67
N GLU A 203 -9.47 -14.65 4.97
CA GLU A 203 -10.20 -13.77 5.88
C GLU A 203 -10.14 -12.31 5.41
N THR A 204 -11.28 -11.64 5.39
CA THR A 204 -11.40 -10.23 5.00
C THR A 204 -12.29 -9.46 5.98
N ILE A 205 -12.18 -8.11 5.99
CA ILE A 205 -13.00 -7.26 6.88
C ILE A 205 -14.50 -7.50 6.69
N ASN A 206 -14.95 -7.70 5.44
CA ASN A 206 -16.33 -8.08 5.18
C ASN A 206 -16.39 -9.57 4.78
N PRO A 207 -16.98 -10.45 5.61
CA PRO A 207 -17.02 -11.89 5.37
C PRO A 207 -17.65 -12.31 4.03
N ASN A 208 -18.47 -11.45 3.41
CA ASN A 208 -19.03 -11.73 2.10
C ASN A 208 -17.96 -11.77 1.00
N PHE A 209 -16.80 -11.11 1.22
CA PHE A 209 -15.67 -11.12 0.28
C PHE A 209 -14.82 -12.38 0.39
N GLU A 210 -14.84 -13.08 1.51
CA GLU A 210 -14.12 -14.35 1.68
C GLU A 210 -14.55 -15.41 0.68
N LYS A 211 -15.85 -15.44 0.35
CA LYS A 211 -16.46 -16.38 -0.59
C LYS A 211 -16.50 -15.86 -2.03
N LEU A 212 -16.06 -14.63 -2.24
CA LEU A 212 -16.08 -14.03 -3.57
C LEU A 212 -14.97 -14.69 -4.42
N PRO A 213 -15.28 -15.23 -5.61
CA PRO A 213 -14.24 -15.74 -6.48
C PRO A 213 -13.33 -14.60 -6.96
N ALA A 214 -12.04 -14.87 -7.08
CA ALA A 214 -11.14 -13.95 -7.77
C ALA A 214 -11.49 -13.86 -9.26
N PHE A 215 -11.04 -12.82 -9.94
CA PHE A 215 -11.14 -12.75 -11.39
C PHE A 215 -10.37 -13.90 -12.05
N LEU A 216 -10.91 -14.40 -13.15
CA LEU A 216 -10.22 -15.39 -13.99
C LEU A 216 -8.98 -14.77 -14.66
N ASN A 217 -8.02 -15.59 -15.02
CA ASN A 217 -6.79 -15.10 -15.66
C ASN A 217 -7.06 -14.30 -16.94
N GLU A 218 -8.08 -14.67 -17.72
CA GLU A 218 -8.49 -13.94 -18.92
C GLU A 218 -9.00 -12.54 -18.58
N GLU A 219 -9.87 -12.42 -17.57
CA GLU A 219 -10.39 -11.13 -17.11
C GLU A 219 -9.26 -10.23 -16.57
N VAL A 220 -8.32 -10.81 -15.79
CA VAL A 220 -7.14 -10.11 -15.29
C VAL A 220 -6.26 -9.62 -16.44
N ASN A 221 -6.09 -10.45 -17.48
CA ASN A 221 -5.34 -10.07 -18.67
C ASN A 221 -6.02 -8.91 -19.42
N ASP A 222 -7.35 -8.88 -19.51
CA ASP A 222 -8.09 -7.78 -20.13
C ASP A 222 -7.88 -6.46 -19.38
N PHE A 223 -7.94 -6.49 -18.04
CA PHE A 223 -7.58 -5.33 -17.20
C PHE A 223 -6.15 -4.88 -17.46
N PHE A 224 -5.21 -5.83 -17.52
CA PHE A 224 -3.80 -5.55 -17.76
C PHE A 224 -3.56 -4.92 -19.14
N GLN A 225 -4.14 -5.48 -20.21
CA GLN A 225 -4.01 -4.93 -21.56
C GLN A 225 -4.62 -3.52 -21.65
N THR A 226 -5.76 -3.30 -20.99
CA THR A 226 -6.39 -1.98 -20.91
C THR A 226 -5.48 -0.97 -20.21
N ALA A 227 -4.96 -1.32 -19.04
CA ALA A 227 -4.06 -0.46 -18.30
C ALA A 227 -2.77 -0.16 -19.08
N ARG A 228 -2.18 -1.18 -19.71
CA ARG A 228 -0.91 -1.05 -20.44
C ARG A 228 -0.99 -0.12 -21.66
N LYS A 229 -2.17 0.01 -22.29
CA LYS A 229 -2.39 0.97 -23.39
C LYS A 229 -2.24 2.42 -22.92
N LEU A 230 -2.61 2.72 -21.69
CA LEU A 230 -2.61 4.07 -21.12
C LEU A 230 -1.37 4.34 -20.26
N VAL A 231 -0.88 3.31 -19.57
CA VAL A 231 0.32 3.33 -18.72
C VAL A 231 1.24 2.18 -19.18
N PRO A 232 2.17 2.41 -20.12
CA PRO A 232 2.99 1.35 -20.71
C PRO A 232 3.81 0.51 -19.71
N ASN A 233 4.20 1.12 -18.59
CA ASN A 233 4.95 0.48 -17.51
C ASN A 233 4.06 -0.26 -16.50
N THR A 234 2.85 -0.67 -16.91
CA THR A 234 1.98 -1.53 -16.11
C THR A 234 2.56 -2.94 -16.01
N ILE A 235 2.55 -3.49 -14.80
CA ILE A 235 2.89 -4.88 -14.51
C ILE A 235 1.72 -5.60 -13.86
N LEU A 236 1.71 -6.92 -14.01
CA LEU A 236 0.80 -7.80 -13.30
C LEU A 236 1.57 -8.53 -12.21
N ARG A 237 1.09 -8.47 -10.97
CA ARG A 237 1.61 -9.25 -9.84
C ARG A 237 0.68 -10.43 -9.57
N ALA A 238 1.28 -11.59 -9.40
CA ALA A 238 0.58 -12.84 -9.06
C ALA A 238 0.05 -12.81 -7.60
#